data_fdf9f61a87f3640b9c50df92753fc840
#
_entry.id   fdf9f61a87f3640b9c50df92753fc840
#
_cell.length_a   1.000
_cell.length_b   1.000
_cell.length_c   1.000
_cell.angle_alpha   90.00
_cell.angle_beta   90.00
_cell.angle_gamma   90.00
#
_symmetry.space_group_name_H-M   'P 1'
#
loop_
_entity.id
_entity.type
_entity.pdbx_description
1 polymer ?
#
loop_
_entity_poly.entity_id
_entity_poly.type
_entity_poly.pdbx_seq_one_letter_code
_entity_poly.pdbx_strand_id
1 'polypeptide(L)' 'MPILQVELLKGRTVEQKREMVRKVTDAITGTLNCPKEAVRIVIREMEFENFAKAGVLKVDTK' A
#
# COMPACT_ATOMS: atom_id res chain seq x y z
N MET A 1 12.05 -12.08 4.53
CA MET A 1 12.18 -10.73 4.02
C MET A 1 12.16 -10.84 2.53
N PRO A 2 11.27 -10.19 1.82
CA PRO A 2 11.21 -8.73 1.82
C PRO A 2 10.11 -8.11 2.69
N ILE A 3 10.23 -6.80 2.91
CA ILE A 3 9.22 -5.96 3.54
C ILE A 3 8.87 -4.86 2.57
N LEU A 4 7.56 -4.71 2.30
CA LEU A 4 7.05 -3.66 1.43
C LEU A 4 6.23 -2.70 2.26
N GLN A 5 6.31 -1.42 1.93
CA GLN A 5 5.53 -0.39 2.60
C GLN A 5 4.69 0.34 1.56
N VAL A 6 3.40 0.43 1.82
CA VAL A 6 2.46 1.07 0.92
C VAL A 6 1.80 2.21 1.67
N GLU A 7 1.93 3.43 1.13
CA GLU A 7 1.28 4.60 1.67
C GLU A 7 0.04 4.88 0.84
N LEU A 8 -1.11 4.98 1.50
CA LEU A 8 -2.39 5.19 0.82
C LEU A 8 -3.17 6.32 1.46
N LEU A 9 -3.86 7.08 0.65
CA LEU A 9 -4.94 7.92 1.16
C LEU A 9 -6.10 7.01 1.54
N LYS A 10 -6.85 7.39 2.56
CA LYS A 10 -8.00 6.61 3.02
C LYS A 10 -9.04 6.49 1.91
N GLY A 11 -9.89 5.47 2.00
CA GLY A 11 -11.01 5.28 1.08
C GLY A 11 -11.04 3.94 0.39
N ARG A 12 -9.98 3.14 0.48
CA ARG A 12 -10.00 1.80 -0.12
C ARG A 12 -10.70 0.83 0.81
N THR A 13 -11.41 -0.12 0.24
CA THR A 13 -12.10 -1.14 1.02
C THR A 13 -11.13 -2.21 1.50
N VAL A 14 -11.54 -2.97 2.51
CA VAL A 14 -10.75 -4.10 2.99
C VAL A 14 -10.58 -5.13 1.89
N GLU A 15 -11.62 -5.34 1.07
CA GLU A 15 -11.52 -6.28 -0.05
C GLU A 15 -10.48 -5.86 -1.06
N GLN A 16 -10.39 -4.56 -1.36
CA GLN A 16 -9.36 -4.06 -2.25
C GLN A 16 -7.96 -4.28 -1.68
N LYS A 17 -7.81 -4.10 -0.37
CA LYS A 17 -6.52 -4.34 0.30
C LYS A 17 -6.16 -5.82 0.27
N ARG A 18 -7.13 -6.72 0.49
CA ARG A 18 -6.90 -8.15 0.42
C ARG A 18 -6.39 -8.55 -0.96
N GLU A 19 -7.04 -8.05 -2.00
CA GLU A 19 -6.65 -8.34 -3.38
C GLU A 19 -5.27 -7.81 -3.69
N MET A 20 -4.98 -6.59 -3.25
CA MET A 20 -3.67 -5.98 -3.48
C MET A 20 -2.55 -6.78 -2.83
N VAL A 21 -2.69 -7.13 -1.55
CA VAL A 21 -1.61 -7.85 -0.86
C VAL A 21 -1.42 -9.24 -1.44
N ARG A 22 -2.49 -9.88 -1.91
CA ARG A 22 -2.38 -11.18 -2.57
C ARG A 22 -1.59 -11.08 -3.86
N LYS A 23 -1.95 -10.13 -4.72
CA LYS A 23 -1.29 -9.96 -6.02
C LYS A 23 0.14 -9.49 -5.88
N VAL A 24 0.40 -8.57 -4.95
CA VAL A 24 1.77 -8.09 -4.71
C VAL A 24 2.63 -9.22 -4.17
N THR A 25 2.10 -10.03 -3.24
CA THR A 25 2.85 -11.17 -2.72
C THR A 25 3.19 -12.16 -3.83
N ASP A 26 2.22 -12.44 -4.71
CA ASP A 26 2.48 -13.35 -5.85
C ASP A 26 3.58 -12.81 -6.76
N ALA A 27 3.58 -11.51 -7.03
CA ALA A 27 4.61 -10.90 -7.86
C ALA A 27 5.99 -10.99 -7.21
N ILE A 28 6.06 -10.75 -5.90
CA ILE A 28 7.33 -10.79 -5.17
C ILE A 28 7.87 -12.22 -5.11
N THR A 29 7.02 -13.18 -4.77
CA THR A 29 7.49 -14.56 -4.66
C THR A 29 7.93 -15.12 -6.01
N GLY A 30 7.24 -14.71 -7.09
CA GLY A 30 7.58 -15.17 -8.43
C GLY A 30 8.85 -14.56 -8.99
N THR A 31 9.19 -13.34 -8.57
CA THR A 31 10.37 -12.65 -9.09
C THR A 31 11.58 -12.80 -8.20
N LEU A 32 11.41 -12.78 -6.88
CA LEU A 32 12.52 -12.86 -5.94
C LEU A 32 12.80 -14.28 -5.48
N ASN A 33 11.97 -15.23 -5.90
CA ASN A 33 12.13 -16.64 -5.58
C ASN A 33 12.22 -16.88 -4.08
N CYS A 34 11.25 -16.35 -3.34
CA CYS A 34 11.15 -16.52 -1.90
C CYS A 34 9.76 -17.08 -1.55
N PRO A 35 9.62 -17.72 -0.37
CA PRO A 35 8.31 -18.22 0.04
C PRO A 35 7.39 -17.06 0.43
N LYS A 36 6.10 -17.25 0.25
CA LYS A 36 5.11 -16.21 0.57
C LYS A 36 5.15 -15.80 2.04
N GLU A 37 5.53 -16.73 2.92
CA GLU A 37 5.61 -16.47 4.34
C GLU A 37 6.70 -15.46 4.69
N ALA A 38 7.67 -15.26 3.79
CA ALA A 38 8.73 -14.28 3.99
C ALA A 38 8.30 -12.86 3.62
N VAL A 39 7.23 -12.72 2.83
CA VAL A 39 6.79 -11.42 2.34
C VAL A 39 5.94 -10.73 3.38
N ARG A 40 6.34 -9.52 3.76
CA ARG A 40 5.59 -8.70 4.71
C ARG A 40 5.22 -7.39 4.04
N ILE A 41 3.96 -7.00 4.20
CA ILE A 41 3.44 -5.78 3.59
C ILE A 41 2.82 -4.93 4.71
N VAL A 42 3.29 -3.70 4.83
CA VAL A 42 2.75 -2.73 5.77
C VAL A 42 1.97 -1.72 4.95
N ILE A 43 0.70 -1.53 5.31
CA ILE A 43 -0.15 -0.54 4.67
C ILE A 43 -0.39 0.57 5.67
N ARG A 44 -0.05 1.80 5.26
CA ARG A 44 -0.31 2.98 6.09
C ARG A 44 -1.33 3.85 5.38
N GLU A 45 -2.47 4.03 6.00
CA GLU A 45 -3.49 4.92 5.49
C GLU A 45 -3.35 6.28 6.12
N MET A 46 -3.65 7.32 5.34
CA MET A 46 -3.56 8.67 5.84
C MET A 46 -4.83 9.43 5.50
N GLU A 47 -5.16 10.40 6.35
CA GLU A 47 -6.24 11.33 6.11
C GLU A 47 -5.84 12.33 5.03
N PHE A 48 -6.82 12.90 4.36
CA PHE A 48 -6.55 13.88 3.31
C PHE A 48 -5.78 15.09 3.81
N GLU A 49 -5.96 15.43 5.09
CA GLU A 49 -5.22 16.54 5.70
C GLU A 49 -3.75 16.21 5.98
N ASN A 50 -3.36 14.96 5.81
CA ASN A 50 -2.01 14.50 6.08
C ASN A 50 -1.20 14.25 4.80
N PHE A 51 -1.73 14.66 3.66
CA PHE A 51 -1.03 14.51 2.39
C PHE A 51 -1.07 15.82 1.63
N ALA A 52 0.07 16.25 1.14
CA ALA A 52 0.20 17.50 0.38
C ALA A 52 1.01 17.24 -0.88
N LYS A 53 0.70 18.02 -1.91
CA LYS A 53 1.44 18.01 -3.15
C LYS A 53 1.58 19.46 -3.61
N ALA A 54 2.80 19.85 -4.00
CA ALA A 54 3.09 21.20 -4.49
C ALA A 54 2.62 22.29 -3.51
N GLY A 55 2.74 22.01 -2.21
CA GLY A 55 2.38 22.99 -1.19
C GLY A 55 0.89 23.06 -0.88
N VAL A 56 0.07 22.16 -1.44
CA VAL A 56 -1.39 22.18 -1.24
C VAL A 56 -1.82 20.87 -0.63
N LEU A 57 -2.55 20.95 0.49
CA LEU A 57 -3.09 19.76 1.14
C LEU A 57 -4.16 19.12 0.26
N LYS A 58 -4.22 17.79 0.30
CA LYS A 58 -5.23 17.04 -0.46
C LYS A 58 -6.64 17.47 -0.12
N VAL A 59 -6.89 17.80 1.15
CA VAL A 59 -8.21 18.24 1.60
C VAL A 59 -8.65 19.55 0.93
N ASP A 60 -7.70 20.34 0.44
CA ASP A 60 -7.97 21.62 -0.22
C ASP A 60 -8.06 21.51 -1.75
N THR A 61 -7.88 20.32 -2.30
CA THR A 61 -7.98 20.10 -3.74
C THR A 61 -9.35 19.58 -4.10
N LYS A 62 -9.81 19.91 -5.30
CA LYS A 62 -11.10 19.46 -5.80
C LYS A 62 -10.96 18.27 -6.71
#